data_6349a7a65773cef39d25a0936a9d00ef
#
_entry.id   6349a7a65773cef39d25a0936a9d00ef
#
_cell.length_a   1.000
_cell.length_b   1.000
_cell.length_c   1.000
_cell.angle_alpha   90.00
_cell.angle_beta   90.00
_cell.angle_gamma   90.00
#
_symmetry.space_group_name_H-M   'P 1'
#
loop_
_entity.id
_entity.type
_entity.pdbx_description
1 polymer ?
#
loop_
_entity_poly.entity_id
_entity_poly.type
_entity_poly.pdbx_seq_one_letter_code
_entity_poly.pdbx_strand_id
1 'polypeptide(L)'
;MLREIGIIVVSALVLSWLIKTFLVQPFYIPSASMEDTLTQGDRVMASRLTPGPFDLQHGDIVVFVDPGNWLPPYVPPERGPVGDAAVSFLTTVGLLPQDSGDHLIKRLIGLPGDTVECCDAEGRVSVNGTPIDETYIKPGSIPSEDSFSVTVPDDMLWVMGDNRQNSQDSRKNRGKPGGGFVPVDNVVGTAFATVWPLDRLHWHSHPSDVFADVPDAPPAGS
;
A
#
# COMPACT_ATOMS: atom_id res chain seq x y z
N MET A 1 -33.99 16.10 -25.71
CA MET A 1 -32.83 15.29 -26.16
C MET A 1 -31.48 15.89 -25.76
N LEU A 2 -30.99 17.03 -26.33
CA LEU A 2 -29.66 17.60 -25.95
C LEU A 2 -29.54 17.96 -24.46
N ARG A 3 -30.58 18.53 -23.85
CA ARG A 3 -30.62 18.85 -22.42
C ARG A 3 -30.55 17.60 -21.54
N GLU A 4 -31.28 16.56 -21.91
CA GLU A 4 -31.28 15.28 -21.18
C GLU A 4 -29.93 14.57 -21.26
N ILE A 5 -29.33 14.53 -22.46
CA ILE A 5 -27.99 14.01 -22.66
C ILE A 5 -26.97 14.81 -21.81
N GLY A 6 -27.09 16.14 -21.79
CA GLY A 6 -26.23 16.99 -20.95
C GLY A 6 -26.35 16.68 -19.48
N ILE A 7 -27.56 16.48 -18.97
CA ILE A 7 -27.81 16.11 -17.55
C ILE A 7 -27.18 14.74 -17.24
N ILE A 8 -27.37 13.75 -18.11
CA ILE A 8 -26.79 12.40 -17.91
C ILE A 8 -25.27 12.47 -17.87
N VAL A 9 -24.64 13.16 -18.81
CA VAL A 9 -23.18 13.29 -18.85
C VAL A 9 -22.64 13.99 -17.60
N VAL A 10 -23.25 15.12 -17.20
CA VAL A 10 -22.84 15.84 -15.99
C VAL A 10 -23.04 14.99 -14.74
N SER A 11 -24.18 14.30 -14.61
CA SER A 11 -24.43 13.40 -13.48
C SER A 11 -23.44 12.27 -13.41
N ALA A 12 -23.07 11.65 -14.54
CA ALA A 12 -22.08 10.59 -14.60
C ALA A 12 -20.67 11.09 -14.21
N LEU A 13 -20.29 12.28 -14.65
CA LEU A 13 -19.00 12.90 -14.28
C LEU A 13 -18.94 13.22 -12.78
N VAL A 14 -20.02 13.80 -12.24
CA VAL A 14 -20.12 14.10 -10.80
C VAL A 14 -20.07 12.81 -9.98
N LEU A 15 -20.83 11.79 -10.36
CA LEU A 15 -20.81 10.50 -9.67
C LEU A 15 -19.44 9.84 -9.73
N SER A 16 -18.80 9.83 -10.91
CA SER A 16 -17.44 9.30 -11.09
C SER A 16 -16.44 10.05 -10.20
N TRP A 17 -16.55 11.38 -10.15
CA TRP A 17 -15.69 12.19 -9.28
C TRP A 17 -15.92 11.88 -7.79
N LEU A 18 -17.17 11.74 -7.34
CA LEU A 18 -17.50 11.38 -5.96
C LEU A 18 -16.92 10.01 -5.60
N ILE A 19 -17.14 8.98 -6.45
CA ILE A 19 -16.61 7.63 -6.21
C ILE A 19 -15.09 7.66 -6.06
N LYS A 20 -14.38 8.34 -6.96
CA LYS A 20 -12.91 8.42 -6.93
C LYS A 20 -12.36 9.24 -5.78
N THR A 21 -13.05 10.30 -5.41
CA THR A 21 -12.60 11.17 -4.32
C THR A 21 -12.76 10.47 -2.96
N PHE A 22 -13.83 9.69 -2.78
CA PHE A 22 -14.22 9.20 -1.47
C PHE A 22 -14.14 7.68 -1.31
N LEU A 23 -14.17 6.90 -2.39
CA LEU A 23 -14.29 5.44 -2.28
C LEU A 23 -13.09 4.67 -2.81
N VAL A 24 -12.68 4.90 -4.07
CA VAL A 24 -11.65 4.08 -4.72
C VAL A 24 -10.74 4.90 -5.62
N GLN A 25 -9.48 4.51 -5.64
CA GLN A 25 -8.45 5.18 -6.44
C GLN A 25 -7.58 4.15 -7.18
N PRO A 26 -7.34 4.34 -8.49
CA PRO A 26 -6.42 3.48 -9.24
C PRO A 26 -4.97 3.91 -9.04
N PHE A 27 -4.06 2.92 -8.90
CA PHE A 27 -2.62 3.11 -8.84
C PHE A 27 -1.92 2.23 -9.87
N TYR A 28 -0.78 2.72 -10.37
CA TYR A 28 0.14 1.96 -11.20
C TYR A 28 1.26 1.37 -10.33
N ILE A 29 1.67 0.12 -10.62
CA ILE A 29 2.74 -0.57 -9.90
C ILE A 29 4.06 -0.42 -10.66
N PRO A 30 4.98 0.45 -10.22
CA PRO A 30 6.21 0.73 -10.95
C PRO A 30 7.35 -0.24 -10.63
N SER A 31 7.25 -1.02 -9.56
CA SER A 31 8.36 -1.83 -9.02
C SER A 31 7.96 -3.27 -8.73
N ALA A 32 8.97 -4.14 -8.62
CA ALA A 32 8.81 -5.56 -8.33
C ALA A 32 8.81 -5.87 -6.82
N SER A 33 8.68 -4.88 -5.94
CA SER A 33 8.78 -5.08 -4.48
C SER A 33 7.63 -5.89 -3.86
N MET A 34 6.52 -5.99 -4.56
CA MET A 34 5.33 -6.79 -4.19
C MET A 34 5.12 -7.96 -5.16
N GLU A 35 6.17 -8.33 -5.92
CA GLU A 35 6.11 -9.39 -6.93
C GLU A 35 5.69 -10.72 -6.30
N ASP A 36 4.92 -11.46 -7.06
CA ASP A 36 4.06 -12.58 -6.78
C ASP A 36 2.64 -12.16 -6.40
N THR A 37 2.45 -11.16 -5.56
CA THR A 37 1.13 -10.57 -5.28
C THR A 37 0.76 -9.51 -6.31
N LEU A 38 1.67 -8.55 -6.57
CA LEU A 38 1.50 -7.47 -7.55
C LEU A 38 2.72 -7.43 -8.46
N THR A 39 2.49 -7.51 -9.76
CA THR A 39 3.55 -7.49 -10.77
C THR A 39 3.77 -6.08 -11.29
N GLN A 40 5.03 -5.75 -11.61
CA GLN A 40 5.35 -4.48 -12.26
C GLN A 40 4.53 -4.30 -13.55
N GLY A 41 3.89 -3.14 -13.70
CA GLY A 41 2.99 -2.85 -14.80
C GLY A 41 1.50 -3.03 -14.50
N ASP A 42 1.17 -3.64 -13.35
CA ASP A 42 -0.22 -3.77 -12.91
C ASP A 42 -0.86 -2.41 -12.61
N ARG A 43 -2.18 -2.36 -12.77
CA ARG A 43 -3.01 -1.29 -12.23
C ARG A 43 -3.91 -1.89 -11.16
N VAL A 44 -3.81 -1.35 -9.97
CA VAL A 44 -4.56 -1.80 -8.82
C VAL A 44 -5.58 -0.76 -8.39
N MET A 45 -6.68 -1.22 -7.83
CA MET A 45 -7.67 -0.36 -7.19
C MET A 45 -7.45 -0.37 -5.69
N ALA A 46 -7.31 0.80 -5.09
CA ALA A 46 -7.24 0.96 -3.65
C ALA A 46 -8.53 1.58 -3.10
N SER A 47 -9.00 1.05 -1.98
CA SER A 47 -10.10 1.61 -1.19
C SER A 47 -9.57 2.77 -0.35
N ARG A 48 -10.26 3.89 -0.36
CA ARG A 48 -9.99 5.06 0.50
C ARG A 48 -10.81 5.04 1.80
N LEU A 49 -11.54 3.96 2.03
CA LEU A 49 -12.33 3.80 3.24
C LEU A 49 -11.47 3.26 4.41
N THR A 50 -10.22 2.89 4.14
CA THR A 50 -9.24 2.41 5.11
C THR A 50 -7.91 3.16 4.87
N PRO A 51 -7.30 3.85 5.86
CA PRO A 51 -7.90 4.20 7.14
C PRO A 51 -9.01 5.25 7.00
N GLY A 52 -10.04 5.14 7.82
CA GLY A 52 -11.18 6.06 7.80
C GLY A 52 -12.38 5.43 8.48
N PRO A 53 -13.48 5.11 7.74
CA PRO A 53 -14.62 4.36 8.29
C PRO A 53 -14.25 2.93 8.74
N PHE A 54 -13.19 2.37 8.17
CA PHE A 54 -12.68 1.05 8.53
C PHE A 54 -11.23 1.15 9.00
N ASP A 55 -10.88 0.31 9.97
CA ASP A 55 -9.54 0.21 10.54
C ASP A 55 -8.61 -0.57 9.62
N LEU A 56 -7.31 -0.24 9.70
CA LEU A 56 -6.23 -1.02 9.10
C LEU A 56 -6.10 -2.36 9.83
N GLN A 57 -5.79 -3.40 9.08
CA GLN A 57 -5.58 -4.76 9.61
C GLN A 57 -4.23 -5.31 9.17
N HIS A 58 -3.65 -6.19 9.98
CA HIS A 58 -2.46 -6.96 9.59
C HIS A 58 -2.72 -7.66 8.25
N GLY A 59 -1.75 -7.63 7.35
CA GLY A 59 -1.88 -8.24 6.04
C GLY A 59 -2.49 -7.35 4.96
N ASP A 60 -3.03 -6.18 5.29
CA ASP A 60 -3.52 -5.23 4.29
C ASP A 60 -2.40 -4.80 3.33
N ILE A 61 -2.72 -4.67 2.06
CA ILE A 61 -1.82 -4.09 1.07
C ILE A 61 -2.03 -2.58 1.06
N VAL A 62 -1.18 -1.83 1.75
CA VAL A 62 -1.33 -0.39 1.91
C VAL A 62 -0.61 0.38 0.83
N VAL A 63 -1.28 1.42 0.30
CA VAL A 63 -0.71 2.46 -0.55
C VAL A 63 -0.49 3.69 0.31
N PHE A 64 0.72 4.24 0.33
CA PHE A 64 1.08 5.36 1.19
C PHE A 64 2.06 6.31 0.51
N VAL A 65 2.06 7.56 0.94
CA VAL A 65 3.02 8.59 0.52
C VAL A 65 4.36 8.32 1.20
N ASP A 66 5.46 8.52 0.47
CA ASP A 66 6.83 8.35 1.01
C ASP A 66 7.00 9.07 2.36
N PRO A 67 7.28 8.33 3.45
CA PRO A 67 7.38 8.92 4.78
C PRO A 67 8.66 9.75 5.00
N GLY A 68 9.60 9.68 4.05
CA GLY A 68 10.81 10.48 4.11
C GLY A 68 12.02 9.84 3.43
N ASN A 69 12.20 10.17 2.17
CA ASN A 69 13.36 9.78 1.37
C ASN A 69 13.56 8.24 1.20
N TRP A 70 12.49 7.46 1.19
CA TRP A 70 12.55 6.05 0.83
C TRP A 70 12.75 5.88 -0.67
N LEU A 71 12.15 6.80 -1.45
CA LEU A 71 12.31 6.88 -2.89
C LEU A 71 13.37 7.93 -3.28
N PRO A 72 14.05 7.75 -4.43
CA PRO A 72 14.84 8.81 -5.01
C PRO A 72 13.94 9.99 -5.38
N PRO A 73 14.48 11.23 -5.42
CA PRO A 73 13.71 12.40 -5.83
C PRO A 73 13.04 12.19 -7.18
N TYR A 74 11.72 12.33 -7.24
CA TYR A 74 10.97 12.22 -8.48
C TYR A 74 11.17 13.47 -9.35
N VAL A 75 11.65 13.26 -10.56
CA VAL A 75 11.74 14.32 -11.57
C VAL A 75 10.61 14.09 -12.57
N PRO A 76 9.54 14.90 -12.54
CA PRO A 76 8.44 14.75 -13.49
C PRO A 76 8.94 14.96 -14.91
N PRO A 77 8.45 14.19 -15.90
CA PRO A 77 8.80 14.41 -17.29
C PRO A 77 8.27 15.78 -17.76
N GLU A 78 9.12 16.54 -18.45
CA GLU A 78 8.74 17.84 -19.03
C GLU A 78 7.73 17.65 -20.17
N ARG A 79 6.47 17.99 -19.93
CA ARG A 79 5.36 17.86 -20.92
C ARG A 79 4.90 19.21 -21.47
N GLY A 80 5.35 20.31 -20.88
CA GLY A 80 4.89 21.66 -21.18
C GLY A 80 3.47 21.96 -20.64
N PRO A 81 3.07 23.26 -20.57
CA PRO A 81 1.87 23.68 -19.83
C PRO A 81 0.56 23.02 -20.30
N VAL A 82 0.42 22.77 -21.60
CA VAL A 82 -0.78 22.13 -22.17
C VAL A 82 -0.81 20.65 -21.84
N GLY A 83 0.34 19.96 -21.90
CA GLY A 83 0.47 18.55 -21.55
C GLY A 83 0.21 18.31 -20.08
N ASP A 84 0.74 19.14 -19.20
CA ASP A 84 0.55 19.06 -17.75
C ASP A 84 -0.92 19.32 -17.36
N ALA A 85 -1.58 20.31 -17.98
CA ALA A 85 -3.00 20.58 -17.77
C ALA A 85 -3.88 19.41 -18.24
N ALA A 86 -3.58 18.80 -19.38
CA ALA A 86 -4.31 17.65 -19.90
C ALA A 86 -4.14 16.43 -18.99
N VAL A 87 -2.93 16.11 -18.56
CA VAL A 87 -2.65 15.01 -17.63
C VAL A 87 -3.34 15.25 -16.29
N SER A 88 -3.22 16.45 -15.73
CA SER A 88 -3.89 16.82 -14.47
C SER A 88 -5.41 16.66 -14.58
N PHE A 89 -6.03 17.15 -15.66
CA PHE A 89 -7.45 16.98 -15.90
C PHE A 89 -7.84 15.49 -16.01
N LEU A 90 -7.12 14.71 -16.83
CA LEU A 90 -7.40 13.29 -17.04
C LEU A 90 -7.18 12.48 -15.76
N THR A 91 -6.21 12.84 -14.92
CA THR A 91 -6.00 12.22 -13.61
C THR A 91 -7.12 12.60 -12.65
N THR A 92 -7.54 13.87 -12.63
CA THR A 92 -8.63 14.36 -11.76
C THR A 92 -9.97 13.70 -12.10
N VAL A 93 -10.28 13.57 -13.40
CA VAL A 93 -11.49 12.81 -13.83
C VAL A 93 -11.28 11.30 -13.81
N GLY A 94 -10.05 10.84 -13.51
CA GLY A 94 -9.62 9.47 -13.28
C GLY A 94 -9.57 8.58 -14.50
N LEU A 95 -9.31 9.17 -15.64
CA LEU A 95 -8.96 8.43 -16.86
C LEU A 95 -7.49 8.01 -16.86
N LEU A 96 -6.65 8.67 -16.07
CA LEU A 96 -5.27 8.27 -15.82
C LEU A 96 -5.07 7.87 -14.35
N PRO A 97 -4.22 6.85 -14.08
CA PRO A 97 -3.81 6.53 -12.71
C PRO A 97 -3.00 7.70 -12.12
N GLN A 98 -3.02 7.82 -10.80
CA GLN A 98 -2.17 8.78 -10.12
C GLN A 98 -0.73 8.27 -10.15
N ASP A 99 0.12 8.98 -10.88
CA ASP A 99 1.53 8.67 -11.14
C ASP A 99 2.35 9.78 -10.51
N SER A 100 2.27 9.92 -9.19
CA SER A 100 2.94 11.02 -8.48
C SER A 100 4.41 10.72 -8.15
N GLY A 101 4.87 9.49 -8.38
CA GLY A 101 6.26 9.10 -8.10
C GLY A 101 6.66 9.12 -6.62
N ASP A 102 5.75 9.48 -5.74
CA ASP A 102 5.92 9.61 -4.30
C ASP A 102 5.10 8.57 -3.50
N HIS A 103 4.37 7.69 -4.18
CA HIS A 103 3.61 6.63 -3.54
C HIS A 103 4.35 5.29 -3.54
N LEU A 104 4.26 4.61 -2.42
CA LEU A 104 4.73 3.24 -2.24
C LEU A 104 3.56 2.30 -1.97
N ILE A 105 3.75 1.03 -2.28
CA ILE A 105 2.82 -0.03 -1.93
C ILE A 105 3.56 -1.15 -1.22
N LYS A 106 3.06 -1.55 -0.05
CA LYS A 106 3.64 -2.60 0.79
C LYS A 106 2.56 -3.34 1.56
N ARG A 107 2.91 -4.46 2.16
CA ARG A 107 2.05 -5.19 3.08
C ARG A 107 2.24 -4.68 4.49
N LEU A 108 1.14 -4.47 5.19
CA LEU A 108 1.11 -4.06 6.60
C LEU A 108 1.38 -5.29 7.48
N ILE A 109 2.46 -5.25 8.23
CA ILE A 109 2.89 -6.34 9.12
C ILE A 109 2.67 -5.99 10.58
N GLY A 110 2.94 -4.75 10.98
CA GLY A 110 2.76 -4.29 12.36
C GLY A 110 1.91 -3.03 12.44
N LEU A 111 0.91 -3.07 13.31
CA LEU A 111 0.03 -1.98 13.70
C LEU A 111 0.64 -1.18 14.88
N PRO A 112 0.10 0.01 15.22
CA PRO A 112 0.56 0.76 16.40
C PRO A 112 0.57 -0.09 17.67
N GLY A 113 1.69 -0.07 18.40
CA GLY A 113 1.89 -0.85 19.62
C GLY A 113 2.42 -2.27 19.42
N ASP A 114 2.38 -2.82 18.21
CA ASP A 114 2.88 -4.17 17.95
C ASP A 114 4.40 -4.26 18.10
N THR A 115 4.85 -5.42 18.52
CA THR A 115 6.27 -5.80 18.43
C THR A 115 6.46 -6.78 17.29
N VAL A 116 7.26 -6.37 16.29
CA VAL A 116 7.58 -7.18 15.10
C VAL A 116 9.04 -7.61 15.18
N GLU A 117 9.27 -8.91 15.08
CA GLU A 117 10.60 -9.49 15.23
C GLU A 117 10.92 -10.45 14.09
N CYS A 118 12.16 -10.53 13.71
CA CYS A 118 12.70 -11.55 12.82
C CYS A 118 14.10 -11.97 13.27
N CYS A 119 14.40 -13.25 13.26
CA CYS A 119 13.56 -14.36 12.89
C CYS A 119 13.59 -15.39 14.02
N ASP A 120 12.53 -16.18 14.16
CA ASP A 120 12.52 -17.35 15.04
C ASP A 120 13.50 -18.45 14.56
N ALA A 121 13.51 -19.60 15.24
CA ALA A 121 14.41 -20.72 14.91
C ALA A 121 14.11 -21.33 13.52
N GLU A 122 12.89 -21.19 13.04
CA GLU A 122 12.41 -21.63 11.73
C GLU A 122 12.56 -20.58 10.64
N GLY A 123 13.07 -19.38 10.98
CA GLY A 123 13.29 -18.27 10.05
C GLY A 123 12.06 -17.41 9.77
N ARG A 124 10.99 -17.51 10.59
CA ARG A 124 9.74 -16.76 10.42
C ARG A 124 9.78 -15.41 11.11
N VAL A 125 8.97 -14.47 10.60
CA VAL A 125 8.62 -13.24 11.31
C VAL A 125 7.63 -13.57 12.42
N SER A 126 7.72 -12.87 13.55
CA SER A 126 6.72 -12.90 14.62
C SER A 126 6.13 -11.52 14.87
N VAL A 127 4.86 -11.50 15.23
CA VAL A 127 4.14 -10.31 15.68
C VAL A 127 3.60 -10.59 17.08
N ASN A 128 3.92 -9.73 18.03
CA ASN A 128 3.57 -9.86 19.44
C ASN A 128 3.94 -11.25 20.02
N GLY A 129 5.11 -11.77 19.60
CA GLY A 129 5.62 -13.06 20.01
C GLY A 129 5.00 -14.28 19.30
N THR A 130 4.01 -14.07 18.40
CA THR A 130 3.39 -15.12 17.59
C THR A 130 4.05 -15.22 16.23
N PRO A 131 4.68 -16.35 15.87
CA PRO A 131 5.24 -16.57 14.53
C PRO A 131 4.12 -16.61 13.48
N ILE A 132 4.36 -15.97 12.32
CA ILE A 132 3.42 -15.96 11.20
C ILE A 132 3.96 -16.75 10.02
N ASP A 133 3.10 -17.58 9.41
CA ASP A 133 3.42 -18.36 8.21
C ASP A 133 3.00 -17.57 6.96
N GLU A 134 3.91 -16.78 6.43
CA GLU A 134 3.65 -15.78 5.38
C GLU A 134 3.51 -16.43 3.99
N THR A 135 2.35 -16.98 3.71
CA THR A 135 2.03 -17.68 2.44
C THR A 135 2.02 -16.77 1.20
N TYR A 136 2.01 -15.46 1.39
CA TYR A 136 1.96 -14.44 0.34
C TYR A 136 3.34 -13.94 -0.12
N ILE A 137 4.43 -14.29 0.56
CA ILE A 137 5.77 -13.88 0.10
C ILE A 137 6.17 -14.64 -1.16
N LYS A 138 6.98 -13.99 -1.99
CA LYS A 138 7.45 -14.58 -3.24
C LYS A 138 8.12 -15.94 -2.98
N PRO A 139 7.76 -17.00 -3.72
CA PRO A 139 8.35 -18.32 -3.57
C PRO A 139 9.88 -18.29 -3.62
N GLY A 140 10.52 -18.96 -2.68
CA GLY A 140 11.97 -18.96 -2.51
C GLY A 140 12.53 -17.74 -1.79
N SER A 141 11.71 -16.78 -1.41
CA SER A 141 12.09 -15.69 -0.52
C SER A 141 12.22 -16.18 0.92
N ILE A 142 13.20 -15.63 1.63
CA ILE A 142 13.27 -15.72 3.10
C ILE A 142 12.61 -14.47 3.71
N PRO A 143 11.98 -14.56 4.88
CA PRO A 143 11.27 -13.43 5.50
C PRO A 143 12.11 -12.20 5.73
N SER A 144 13.38 -12.34 6.13
CA SER A 144 14.36 -11.25 6.18
C SER A 144 15.79 -11.79 6.12
N GLU A 145 16.70 -11.02 5.50
CA GLU A 145 18.14 -11.29 5.53
C GLU A 145 18.79 -10.83 6.84
N ASP A 146 18.20 -9.77 7.43
CA ASP A 146 18.68 -9.18 8.68
C ASP A 146 17.70 -9.49 9.80
N SER A 147 18.23 -9.85 10.98
CA SER A 147 17.40 -9.91 12.19
C SER A 147 17.05 -8.51 12.67
N PHE A 148 15.85 -8.38 13.22
CA PHE A 148 15.37 -7.13 13.81
C PHE A 148 14.32 -7.43 14.90
N SER A 149 14.22 -6.51 15.84
CA SER A 149 13.12 -6.43 16.81
C SER A 149 12.75 -4.96 16.94
N VAL A 150 11.49 -4.64 16.67
CA VAL A 150 10.97 -3.27 16.69
C VAL A 150 9.60 -3.26 17.35
N THR A 151 9.36 -2.25 18.18
CA THR A 151 8.00 -1.92 18.65
C THR A 151 7.50 -0.75 17.81
N VAL A 152 6.34 -0.92 17.19
CA VAL A 152 5.73 0.09 16.33
C VAL A 152 5.21 1.24 17.21
N PRO A 153 5.66 2.48 17.04
CA PRO A 153 5.15 3.62 17.80
C PRO A 153 3.66 3.87 17.54
N ASP A 154 3.04 4.64 18.43
CA ASP A 154 1.68 5.15 18.23
C ASP A 154 1.58 5.90 16.90
N ASP A 155 0.46 5.74 16.21
CA ASP A 155 0.17 6.33 14.90
C ASP A 155 1.15 5.97 13.76
N MET A 156 1.95 4.90 13.95
CA MET A 156 2.90 4.41 12.96
C MET A 156 2.58 2.98 12.54
N LEU A 157 3.14 2.58 11.39
CA LEU A 157 2.98 1.26 10.79
C LEU A 157 4.35 0.67 10.46
N TRP A 158 4.44 -0.66 10.52
CA TRP A 158 5.57 -1.42 10.00
C TRP A 158 5.14 -2.20 8.76
N VAL A 159 5.79 -1.91 7.63
CA VAL A 159 5.41 -2.46 6.34
C VAL A 159 6.56 -3.22 5.68
N MET A 160 6.23 -4.31 4.98
CA MET A 160 7.20 -5.12 4.25
C MET A 160 6.70 -5.44 2.84
N GLY A 161 7.62 -5.59 1.89
CA GLY A 161 7.24 -6.04 0.55
C GLY A 161 7.15 -7.56 0.48
N ASP A 162 6.28 -8.10 -0.37
CA ASP A 162 6.11 -9.55 -0.55
C ASP A 162 7.32 -10.18 -1.27
N ASN A 163 8.00 -9.41 -2.13
CA ASN A 163 9.33 -9.76 -2.66
C ASN A 163 10.42 -9.30 -1.69
N ARG A 164 10.62 -10.05 -0.62
CA ARG A 164 11.44 -9.73 0.56
C ARG A 164 12.85 -9.26 0.25
N GLN A 165 13.54 -9.90 -0.70
CA GLN A 165 14.92 -9.56 -1.10
C GLN A 165 14.99 -8.34 -2.01
N ASN A 166 13.89 -7.99 -2.70
CA ASN A 166 13.84 -6.87 -3.63
C ASN A 166 12.85 -5.78 -3.17
N SER A 167 12.87 -5.44 -1.88
CA SER A 167 11.98 -4.44 -1.31
C SER A 167 12.74 -3.42 -0.47
N GLN A 168 12.58 -2.14 -0.83
CA GLN A 168 12.95 -1.00 -0.01
C GLN A 168 11.75 -0.68 0.91
N ASP A 169 11.69 -1.35 2.05
CA ASP A 169 10.59 -1.25 3.01
C ASP A 169 11.10 -0.83 4.41
N SER A 170 10.28 -0.98 5.43
CA SER A 170 10.59 -0.63 6.81
C SER A 170 11.95 -1.17 7.27
N ARG A 171 12.29 -2.40 6.91
CA ARG A 171 13.55 -3.06 7.30
C ARG A 171 14.79 -2.31 6.79
N LYS A 172 14.78 -1.91 5.52
CA LYS A 172 15.93 -1.25 4.86
C LYS A 172 15.99 0.26 5.16
N ASN A 173 14.91 0.83 5.68
CA ASN A 173 14.81 2.26 6.00
C ASN A 173 14.96 2.57 7.51
N ARG A 174 15.29 1.58 8.36
CA ARG A 174 15.51 1.78 9.81
C ARG A 174 16.56 2.85 10.16
N GLY A 175 17.55 3.03 9.32
CA GLY A 175 18.60 4.04 9.50
C GLY A 175 18.24 5.43 8.99
N LYS A 176 17.06 5.62 8.40
CA LYS A 176 16.59 6.90 7.88
C LYS A 176 15.75 7.64 8.92
N PRO A 177 15.51 8.96 8.74
CA PRO A 177 14.55 9.69 9.56
C PRO A 177 13.20 8.97 9.60
N GLY A 178 12.59 8.84 10.78
CA GLY A 178 11.37 8.05 10.99
C GLY A 178 11.61 6.57 11.34
N GLY A 179 12.87 6.08 11.38
CA GLY A 179 13.19 4.74 11.88
C GLY A 179 12.63 3.58 11.04
N GLY A 180 12.24 3.85 9.79
CA GLY A 180 11.59 2.86 8.91
C GLY A 180 10.09 2.71 9.15
N PHE A 181 9.48 3.51 10.01
CA PHE A 181 8.03 3.51 10.22
C PHE A 181 7.30 4.41 9.22
N VAL A 182 6.05 4.06 8.95
CA VAL A 182 5.14 4.82 8.08
C VAL A 182 4.05 5.44 8.95
N PRO A 183 3.89 6.78 8.96
CA PRO A 183 2.75 7.39 9.65
C PRO A 183 1.42 6.89 9.08
N VAL A 184 0.43 6.62 9.94
CA VAL A 184 -0.92 6.23 9.53
C VAL A 184 -1.52 7.28 8.60
N ASP A 185 -1.27 8.57 8.86
CA ASP A 185 -1.75 9.69 8.03
C ASP A 185 -1.16 9.69 6.61
N ASN A 186 -0.06 9.00 6.36
CA ASN A 186 0.49 8.84 5.02
C ASN A 186 -0.24 7.78 4.20
N VAL A 187 -1.08 6.95 4.81
CA VAL A 187 -1.81 5.91 4.09
C VAL A 187 -2.93 6.54 3.27
N VAL A 188 -2.91 6.28 1.97
CA VAL A 188 -3.90 6.77 1.01
C VAL A 188 -5.06 5.79 0.87
N GLY A 189 -4.80 4.50 1.11
CA GLY A 189 -5.81 3.44 1.04
C GLY A 189 -5.22 2.04 1.00
N THR A 190 -6.11 1.06 0.93
CA THR A 190 -5.76 -0.37 0.86
C THR A 190 -6.10 -0.95 -0.51
N ALA A 191 -5.11 -1.56 -1.17
CA ALA A 191 -5.30 -2.20 -2.48
C ALA A 191 -6.08 -3.52 -2.33
N PHE A 192 -7.15 -3.66 -3.11
CA PHE A 192 -8.04 -4.82 -3.02
C PHE A 192 -8.22 -5.58 -4.34
N ALA A 193 -7.84 -4.99 -5.48
CA ALA A 193 -7.96 -5.68 -6.78
C ALA A 193 -6.91 -5.20 -7.78
N THR A 194 -6.37 -6.13 -8.57
CA THR A 194 -5.67 -5.83 -9.82
C THR A 194 -6.70 -5.81 -10.95
N VAL A 195 -6.77 -4.70 -11.69
CA VAL A 195 -7.76 -4.48 -12.75
C VAL A 195 -7.15 -4.43 -14.16
N TRP A 196 -5.85 -4.37 -14.26
CA TRP A 196 -5.11 -4.37 -15.52
C TRP A 196 -3.70 -4.93 -15.30
N PRO A 197 -3.18 -5.73 -16.26
CA PRO A 197 -3.83 -6.18 -17.50
C PRO A 197 -4.96 -7.19 -17.24
N LEU A 198 -5.87 -7.36 -18.20
CA LEU A 198 -7.09 -8.15 -18.01
C LEU A 198 -6.84 -9.66 -17.77
N ASP A 199 -5.71 -10.16 -18.23
CA ASP A 199 -5.26 -11.54 -17.99
C ASP A 199 -4.74 -11.76 -16.56
N ARG A 200 -4.53 -10.68 -15.81
CA ARG A 200 -4.18 -10.68 -14.37
C ARG A 200 -5.26 -10.07 -13.48
N LEU A 201 -6.50 -9.99 -13.98
CA LEU A 201 -7.63 -9.54 -13.14
C LEU A 201 -7.75 -10.43 -11.90
N HIS A 202 -7.57 -9.84 -10.73
CA HIS A 202 -7.54 -10.59 -9.47
C HIS A 202 -8.03 -9.74 -8.29
N TRP A 203 -8.80 -10.36 -7.38
CA TRP A 203 -9.19 -9.77 -6.12
C TRP A 203 -8.22 -10.23 -5.03
N HIS A 204 -7.59 -9.30 -4.35
CA HIS A 204 -6.67 -9.59 -3.27
C HIS A 204 -7.47 -9.85 -2.00
N SER A 205 -7.52 -11.11 -1.58
CA SER A 205 -8.12 -11.49 -0.31
C SER A 205 -7.21 -11.10 0.86
N HIS A 206 -7.82 -10.70 1.96
CA HIS A 206 -7.10 -10.47 3.21
C HIS A 206 -6.56 -11.82 3.74
N PRO A 207 -5.26 -11.94 4.08
CA PRO A 207 -4.66 -13.18 4.58
C PRO A 207 -4.96 -13.36 6.08
N SER A 208 -6.25 -13.42 6.43
CA SER A 208 -6.71 -13.50 7.82
C SER A 208 -6.22 -14.74 8.56
N ASP A 209 -5.97 -15.82 7.86
CA ASP A 209 -5.42 -17.08 8.38
C ASP A 209 -3.97 -16.92 8.86
N VAL A 210 -3.17 -16.10 8.19
CA VAL A 210 -1.78 -15.84 8.58
C VAL A 210 -1.67 -15.10 9.91
N PHE A 211 -2.61 -14.22 10.20
CA PHE A 211 -2.61 -13.37 11.40
C PHE A 211 -3.65 -13.78 12.45
N ALA A 212 -4.34 -14.92 12.27
CA ALA A 212 -5.46 -15.33 13.11
C ALA A 212 -5.09 -15.48 14.59
N ASP A 213 -3.87 -15.91 14.89
CA ASP A 213 -3.38 -16.18 16.25
C ASP A 213 -2.56 -15.02 16.83
N VAL A 214 -2.40 -13.91 16.08
CA VAL A 214 -1.67 -12.73 16.56
C VAL A 214 -2.53 -12.02 17.60
N PRO A 215 -2.06 -11.90 18.86
CA PRO A 215 -2.79 -11.16 19.88
C PRO A 215 -2.74 -9.66 19.60
N ASP A 216 -3.72 -8.93 20.10
CA ASP A 216 -3.71 -7.47 20.09
C ASP A 216 -2.43 -6.93 20.76
N ALA A 217 -1.97 -5.76 20.32
CA ALA A 217 -0.86 -5.09 20.94
C ALA A 217 -1.10 -4.86 22.44
N PRO A 218 -0.08 -5.05 23.31
CA PRO A 218 -0.23 -4.72 24.71
C PRO A 218 -0.58 -3.23 24.88
N PRO A 219 -1.43 -2.87 25.84
CA PRO A 219 -1.80 -1.48 26.04
C PRO A 219 -0.54 -0.65 26.31
N ALA A 220 -0.46 0.53 25.65
CA ALA A 220 0.66 1.44 25.81
C ALA A 220 0.87 1.78 27.32
N GLY A 221 2.01 1.41 27.87
CA GLY A 221 2.40 1.80 29.24
C GLY A 221 2.16 0.78 30.36
N SER A 222 2.23 -0.52 30.06
CA SER A 222 2.35 -1.54 31.11
C SER A 222 3.79 -1.81 31.52
#